data_5a2bf38faa90836c11499e16cc9d91af
#
_entry.id   5a2bf38faa90836c11499e16cc9d91af
#
_cell.length_a   1.000
_cell.length_b   1.000
_cell.length_c   1.000
_cell.angle_alpha   90.00
_cell.angle_beta   90.00
_cell.angle_gamma   90.00
#
_symmetry.space_group_name_H-M   'P 1'
#
loop_
_entity.id
_entity.type
_entity.pdbx_description
1 polymer ?
#
loop_
_entity_poly.entity_id
_entity_poly.type
_entity_poly.pdbx_seq_one_letter_code
_entity_poly.pdbx_strand_id
1 'polypeptide(L)'
;MKNMLSAFCLAGTALLCSCILPCEAAAAETAQTIKMNMKARIPALDKLKAQGAIGEANTGLLAVLKDPLSAEDAKTVDAENADRTKIYTAIAKQQGTTVKLVGERRARQIHELAPKGTFLQDEKGNWNRK
;
A
#
# COMPACT_ATOMS: atom_id res chain seq x y z
N MET A 1 -79.86 -18.25 -11.97
CA MET A 1 -79.17 -18.65 -13.24
C MET A 1 -77.87 -17.87 -13.30
N LYS A 2 -76.80 -18.65 -13.25
CA LYS A 2 -75.60 -18.50 -14.10
C LYS A 2 -74.87 -17.17 -13.96
N ASN A 3 -73.76 -17.20 -13.53
CA ASN A 3 -72.36 -17.61 -13.84
C ASN A 3 -71.44 -16.42 -13.58
N MET A 4 -70.43 -16.76 -12.79
CA MET A 4 -69.05 -16.98 -13.24
C MET A 4 -68.37 -15.71 -13.71
N LEU A 5 -67.30 -15.42 -13.26
CA LEU A 5 -65.95 -15.85 -13.19
C LEU A 5 -65.09 -14.69 -12.76
N SER A 6 -64.34 -14.95 -11.83
CA SER A 6 -62.90 -15.17 -11.96
C SER A 6 -62.03 -14.00 -11.77
N ALA A 7 -61.46 -14.03 -10.61
CA ALA A 7 -60.29 -13.29 -10.20
C ALA A 7 -59.07 -13.57 -11.10
N PHE A 8 -58.23 -12.58 -11.25
CA PHE A 8 -56.79 -12.85 -11.37
C PHE A 8 -56.04 -11.73 -10.68
N CYS A 9 -55.67 -11.99 -9.45
CA CYS A 9 -54.61 -11.31 -8.77
C CYS A 9 -53.27 -11.69 -9.42
N LEU A 10 -52.58 -10.75 -9.97
CA LEU A 10 -51.16 -10.89 -10.30
C LEU A 10 -50.37 -9.95 -9.40
N ALA A 11 -49.96 -10.50 -8.28
CA ALA A 11 -48.99 -9.91 -7.41
C ALA A 11 -47.61 -10.00 -8.12
N GLY A 12 -47.19 -8.89 -8.70
CA GLY A 12 -45.80 -8.70 -9.15
C GLY A 12 -44.96 -8.31 -7.96
N THR A 13 -44.38 -9.25 -7.28
CA THR A 13 -43.32 -8.99 -6.34
C THR A 13 -42.03 -8.63 -7.13
N ALA A 14 -41.77 -7.36 -7.28
CA ALA A 14 -40.50 -6.87 -7.71
C ALA A 14 -39.45 -7.15 -6.62
N LEU A 15 -38.69 -8.19 -6.82
CA LEU A 15 -37.52 -8.51 -6.00
C LEU A 15 -36.45 -7.49 -6.35
N LEU A 16 -36.37 -6.40 -5.59
CA LEU A 16 -35.24 -5.50 -5.59
C LEU A 16 -34.06 -6.24 -4.98
N CYS A 17 -33.28 -6.88 -5.84
CA CYS A 17 -31.97 -7.42 -5.50
C CYS A 17 -31.05 -6.22 -5.21
N SER A 18 -30.98 -5.85 -3.94
CA SER A 18 -30.02 -4.90 -3.42
C SER A 18 -28.65 -5.58 -3.45
N CYS A 19 -27.95 -5.45 -4.57
CA CYS A 19 -26.54 -5.77 -4.64
C CYS A 19 -25.78 -4.74 -3.81
N ILE A 20 -25.75 -4.93 -2.51
CA ILE A 20 -24.84 -4.22 -1.61
C ILE A 20 -23.47 -4.80 -1.85
N LEU A 21 -22.64 -4.00 -2.48
CA LEU A 21 -21.28 -4.29 -2.87
C LEU A 21 -20.39 -4.53 -1.65
N PRO A 22 -19.67 -5.66 -1.56
CA PRO A 22 -18.65 -5.86 -0.54
C PRO A 22 -17.30 -5.23 -0.93
N CYS A 23 -17.30 -4.11 -1.69
CA CYS A 23 -16.05 -3.53 -2.21
C CYS A 23 -15.26 -2.80 -1.13
N GLU A 24 -15.93 -2.23 -0.14
CA GLU A 24 -15.27 -1.43 0.90
C GLU A 24 -14.59 -2.30 1.97
N ALA A 25 -15.21 -3.42 2.32
CA ALA A 25 -14.64 -4.38 3.25
C ALA A 25 -13.39 -5.07 2.69
N ALA A 26 -13.39 -5.43 1.40
CA ALA A 26 -12.23 -6.03 0.74
C ALA A 26 -11.04 -5.05 0.65
N ALA A 27 -11.29 -3.76 0.38
CA ALA A 27 -10.24 -2.74 0.36
C ALA A 27 -9.65 -2.49 1.76
N ALA A 28 -10.47 -2.51 2.81
CA ALA A 28 -10.02 -2.36 4.18
C ALA A 28 -9.20 -3.58 4.65
N GLU A 29 -9.61 -4.79 4.31
CA GLU A 29 -8.88 -6.02 4.58
C GLU A 29 -7.52 -6.02 3.89
N THR A 30 -7.45 -5.64 2.63
CA THR A 30 -6.20 -5.52 1.86
C THR A 30 -5.24 -4.52 2.50
N ALA A 31 -5.69 -3.35 2.94
CA ALA A 31 -4.87 -2.35 3.60
C ALA A 31 -4.33 -2.86 4.95
N GLN A 32 -5.13 -3.60 5.69
CA GLN A 32 -4.69 -4.21 6.95
C GLN A 32 -3.64 -5.29 6.72
N THR A 33 -3.84 -6.15 5.73
CA THR A 33 -2.88 -7.18 5.35
C THR A 33 -1.54 -6.57 4.93
N ILE A 34 -1.56 -5.53 4.11
CA ILE A 34 -0.36 -4.79 3.72
C ILE A 34 0.39 -4.27 4.95
N LYS A 35 -0.31 -3.61 5.88
CA LYS A 35 0.30 -3.09 7.12
C LYS A 35 0.93 -4.20 7.98
N MET A 36 0.26 -5.34 8.11
CA MET A 36 0.80 -6.49 8.85
C MET A 36 2.06 -7.04 8.18
N ASN A 37 2.06 -7.20 6.87
CA ASN A 37 3.22 -7.68 6.11
C ASN A 37 4.40 -6.71 6.22
N MET A 38 4.16 -5.40 6.10
CA MET A 38 5.20 -4.38 6.29
C MET A 38 5.78 -4.44 7.70
N LYS A 39 4.93 -4.58 8.73
CA LYS A 39 5.38 -4.70 10.12
C LYS A 39 6.25 -5.94 10.33
N ALA A 40 5.89 -7.07 9.74
CA ALA A 40 6.65 -8.31 9.83
C ALA A 40 8.04 -8.20 9.18
N ARG A 41 8.22 -7.34 8.17
CA ARG A 41 9.51 -7.12 7.47
C ARG A 41 10.46 -6.16 8.21
N ILE A 42 9.98 -5.38 9.17
CA ILE A 42 10.78 -4.36 9.86
C ILE A 42 12.13 -4.90 10.36
N PRO A 43 12.22 -6.05 11.09
CA PRO A 43 13.50 -6.53 11.61
C PRO A 43 14.53 -6.84 10.51
N ALA A 44 14.09 -7.41 9.40
CA ALA A 44 14.96 -7.72 8.26
C ALA A 44 15.45 -6.44 7.57
N LEU A 45 14.57 -5.47 7.36
CA LEU A 45 14.92 -4.19 6.76
C LEU A 45 15.85 -3.37 7.66
N ASP A 46 15.64 -3.36 8.96
CA ASP A 46 16.51 -2.67 9.93
C ASP A 46 17.92 -3.25 9.93
N LYS A 47 18.04 -4.57 9.85
CA LYS A 47 19.34 -5.26 9.69
C LYS A 47 20.05 -4.79 8.42
N LEU A 48 19.36 -4.78 7.27
CA LEU A 48 19.94 -4.35 6.00
C LEU A 48 20.35 -2.87 6.01
N LYS A 49 19.56 -2.00 6.65
CA LYS A 49 19.90 -0.58 6.82
C LYS A 49 21.14 -0.41 7.72
N ALA A 50 21.20 -1.14 8.83
CA ALA A 50 22.36 -1.09 9.74
C ALA A 50 23.66 -1.54 9.06
N GLN A 51 23.58 -2.50 8.15
CA GLN A 51 24.71 -2.98 7.33
C GLN A 51 25.06 -1.99 6.19
N GLY A 52 24.22 -0.97 5.96
CA GLY A 52 24.35 -0.06 4.83
C GLY A 52 24.12 -0.75 3.48
N ALA A 53 23.42 -1.86 3.47
CA ALA A 53 23.09 -2.59 2.24
C ALA A 53 21.95 -1.93 1.49
N ILE A 54 21.03 -1.28 2.20
CA ILE A 54 19.92 -0.50 1.64
C ILE A 54 19.84 0.87 2.30
N GLY A 55 19.18 1.82 1.62
CA GLY A 55 18.91 3.17 2.12
C GLY A 55 17.49 3.62 1.76
N GLU A 56 17.05 4.71 2.37
CA GLU A 56 15.77 5.35 2.09
C GLU A 56 15.97 6.41 0.99
N ALA A 57 15.37 6.18 -0.17
CA ALA A 57 15.47 7.08 -1.30
C ALA A 57 14.55 8.32 -1.14
N ASN A 58 14.85 9.38 -1.88
CA ASN A 58 14.05 10.60 -1.93
C ASN A 58 12.66 10.40 -2.55
N THR A 59 12.41 9.25 -3.16
CA THR A 59 11.11 8.82 -3.67
C THR A 59 10.20 8.18 -2.61
N GLY A 60 10.72 7.96 -1.39
CA GLY A 60 10.04 7.22 -0.33
C GLY A 60 10.09 5.70 -0.47
N LEU A 61 10.91 5.19 -1.39
CA LEU A 61 11.17 3.77 -1.58
C LEU A 61 12.57 3.40 -1.03
N LEU A 62 12.81 2.11 -0.86
CA LEU A 62 14.12 1.57 -0.52
C LEU A 62 14.98 1.46 -1.79
N ALA A 63 16.25 1.80 -1.67
CA ALA A 63 17.25 1.56 -2.71
C ALA A 63 18.34 0.62 -2.20
N VAL A 64 18.82 -0.27 -3.08
CA VAL A 64 19.97 -1.14 -2.82
C VAL A 64 21.24 -0.33 -3.00
N LEU A 65 22.10 -0.31 -1.99
CA LEU A 65 23.37 0.43 -1.97
C LEU A 65 24.57 -0.49 -2.09
N LYS A 66 24.42 -1.74 -1.67
CA LYS A 66 25.45 -2.80 -1.80
C LYS A 66 24.86 -3.97 -2.56
N ASP A 67 25.38 -4.23 -3.72
CA ASP A 67 24.99 -5.34 -4.59
C ASP A 67 26.11 -6.38 -4.68
N PRO A 68 25.83 -7.71 -4.71
CA PRO A 68 24.50 -8.29 -4.67
C PRO A 68 23.94 -8.46 -3.25
N LEU A 69 22.63 -8.29 -3.10
CA LEU A 69 21.87 -8.77 -1.95
C LEU A 69 21.65 -10.29 -2.08
N SER A 70 21.40 -10.98 -0.95
CA SER A 70 20.87 -12.34 -1.02
C SER A 70 19.51 -12.36 -1.74
N ALA A 71 19.13 -13.47 -2.35
CA ALA A 71 17.83 -13.59 -3.03
C ALA A 71 16.65 -13.32 -2.08
N GLU A 72 16.78 -13.71 -0.81
CA GLU A 72 15.78 -13.48 0.23
C GLU A 72 15.68 -11.99 0.61
N ASP A 73 16.82 -11.33 0.79
CA ASP A 73 16.87 -9.91 1.11
C ASP A 73 16.35 -9.06 -0.06
N ALA A 74 16.72 -9.38 -1.29
CA ALA A 74 16.20 -8.70 -2.49
C ALA A 74 14.67 -8.84 -2.57
N LYS A 75 14.14 -10.04 -2.37
CA LYS A 75 12.69 -10.30 -2.33
C LYS A 75 11.99 -9.49 -1.24
N THR A 76 12.63 -9.34 -0.08
CA THR A 76 12.10 -8.57 1.05
C THR A 76 12.02 -7.08 0.70
N VAL A 77 13.06 -6.52 0.08
CA VAL A 77 13.10 -5.13 -0.39
C VAL A 77 12.05 -4.87 -1.47
N ASP A 78 11.95 -5.77 -2.45
CA ASP A 78 10.97 -5.68 -3.54
C ASP A 78 9.53 -5.71 -3.01
N ALA A 79 9.24 -6.62 -2.08
CA ALA A 79 7.92 -6.72 -1.44
C ALA A 79 7.57 -5.45 -0.65
N GLU A 80 8.52 -4.88 0.07
CA GLU A 80 8.35 -3.62 0.78
C GLU A 80 8.04 -2.47 -0.18
N ASN A 81 8.81 -2.33 -1.26
CA ASN A 81 8.62 -1.29 -2.27
C ASN A 81 7.29 -1.44 -3.01
N ALA A 82 6.87 -2.68 -3.30
CA ALA A 82 5.56 -2.95 -3.89
C ALA A 82 4.42 -2.49 -2.98
N ASP A 83 4.49 -2.80 -1.69
CA ASP A 83 3.48 -2.40 -0.72
C ASP A 83 3.47 -0.89 -0.47
N ARG A 84 4.63 -0.25 -0.38
CA ARG A 84 4.75 1.22 -0.33
C ARG A 84 4.09 1.87 -1.54
N THR A 85 4.34 1.36 -2.74
CA THR A 85 3.76 1.88 -3.98
C THR A 85 2.23 1.76 -3.98
N LYS A 86 1.67 0.64 -3.52
CA LYS A 86 0.22 0.47 -3.37
C LYS A 86 -0.38 1.51 -2.44
N ILE A 87 0.27 1.73 -1.27
CA ILE A 87 -0.17 2.72 -0.29
C ILE A 87 -0.11 4.14 -0.88
N TYR A 88 1.00 4.50 -1.54
CA TYR A 88 1.16 5.82 -2.15
C TYR A 88 0.14 6.06 -3.27
N THR A 89 -0.17 5.03 -4.06
CA THR A 89 -1.21 5.08 -5.09
C THR A 89 -2.59 5.33 -4.50
N ALA A 90 -2.93 4.63 -3.42
CA ALA A 90 -4.21 4.82 -2.74
C ALA A 90 -4.34 6.24 -2.15
N ILE A 91 -3.29 6.73 -1.51
CA ILE A 91 -3.25 8.09 -0.95
C ILE A 91 -3.34 9.14 -2.07
N ALA A 92 -2.59 8.97 -3.15
CA ALA A 92 -2.60 9.88 -4.29
C ALA A 92 -4.01 9.99 -4.90
N LYS A 93 -4.68 8.86 -5.08
CA LYS A 93 -6.07 8.80 -5.57
C LYS A 93 -7.03 9.53 -4.61
N GLN A 94 -6.90 9.29 -3.31
CA GLN A 94 -7.76 9.90 -2.29
C GLN A 94 -7.58 11.42 -2.20
N GLN A 95 -6.34 11.90 -2.37
CA GLN A 95 -5.98 13.31 -2.24
C GLN A 95 -6.00 14.09 -3.56
N GLY A 96 -6.30 13.45 -4.69
CA GLY A 96 -6.27 14.10 -6.00
C GLY A 96 -4.87 14.58 -6.39
N THR A 97 -3.83 13.83 -6.03
CA THR A 97 -2.43 14.18 -6.28
C THR A 97 -1.67 13.05 -7.00
N THR A 98 -0.37 13.19 -7.19
CA THR A 98 0.47 12.19 -7.86
C THR A 98 1.15 11.25 -6.86
N VAL A 99 1.38 10.00 -7.27
CA VAL A 99 2.14 9.00 -6.49
C VAL A 99 3.53 9.53 -6.16
N LYS A 100 4.17 10.21 -7.10
CA LYS A 100 5.48 10.85 -6.92
C LYS A 100 5.48 11.83 -5.75
N LEU A 101 4.51 12.76 -5.72
CA LEU A 101 4.42 13.76 -4.65
C LEU A 101 4.14 13.13 -3.28
N VAL A 102 3.32 12.07 -3.23
CA VAL A 102 3.09 11.31 -2.00
C VAL A 102 4.38 10.65 -1.53
N GLY A 103 5.13 10.01 -2.42
CA GLY A 103 6.41 9.38 -2.13
C GLY A 103 7.45 10.38 -1.59
N GLU A 104 7.60 11.53 -2.24
CA GLU A 104 8.51 12.58 -1.81
C GLU A 104 8.15 13.15 -0.41
N ARG A 105 6.86 13.36 -0.15
CA ARG A 105 6.39 13.76 1.19
C ARG A 105 6.71 12.70 2.23
N ARG A 106 6.52 11.44 1.87
CA ARG A 106 6.81 10.31 2.76
C ARG A 106 8.31 10.16 3.01
N ALA A 107 9.14 10.37 1.99
CA ALA A 107 10.60 10.38 2.14
C ALA A 107 11.05 11.38 3.21
N ARG A 108 10.56 12.62 3.16
CA ARG A 108 10.88 13.62 4.19
C ARG A 108 10.53 13.16 5.61
N GLN A 109 9.34 12.59 5.80
CA GLN A 109 8.92 12.04 7.10
C GLN A 109 9.82 10.90 7.57
N ILE A 110 10.18 9.99 6.65
CA ILE A 110 11.09 8.87 6.93
C ILE A 110 12.46 9.41 7.35
N HIS A 111 12.98 10.42 6.65
CA HIS A 111 14.28 11.03 6.94
C HIS A 111 14.31 11.66 8.34
N GLU A 112 13.22 12.28 8.79
CA GLU A 112 13.11 12.83 10.14
C GLU A 112 13.14 11.74 11.21
N LEU A 113 12.47 10.61 10.95
CA LEU A 113 12.28 9.53 11.92
C LEU A 113 13.37 8.45 11.86
N ALA A 114 14.14 8.38 10.80
CA ALA A 114 15.14 7.34 10.60
C ALA A 114 16.18 7.32 11.73
N PRO A 115 16.61 6.13 12.19
CA PRO A 115 17.68 5.98 13.15
C PRO A 115 19.02 6.55 12.62
N LYS A 116 19.88 6.97 13.55
CA LYS A 116 21.26 7.35 13.21
C LYS A 116 21.97 6.18 12.50
N GLY A 117 22.75 6.51 11.48
CA GLY A 117 23.47 5.53 10.68
C GLY A 117 22.70 5.01 9.45
N THR A 118 21.44 5.36 9.29
CA THR A 118 20.67 5.05 8.07
C THR A 118 21.17 5.90 6.90
N PHE A 119 21.32 5.30 5.72
CA PHE A 119 21.59 6.03 4.50
C PHE A 119 20.30 6.64 3.95
N LEU A 120 20.35 7.94 3.71
CA LEU A 120 19.23 8.76 3.23
C LEU A 120 19.64 9.48 1.96
N GLN A 121 18.78 9.49 0.96
CA GLN A 121 19.01 10.21 -0.28
C GLN A 121 18.39 11.61 -0.20
N ASP A 122 19.19 12.65 -0.36
CA ASP A 122 18.71 14.03 -0.38
C ASP A 122 17.91 14.35 -1.67
N GLU A 123 17.30 15.54 -1.73
CA GLU A 123 16.51 15.99 -2.88
C GLU A 123 17.33 16.12 -4.17
N LYS A 124 18.66 16.24 -4.06
CA LYS A 124 19.60 16.30 -5.19
C LYS A 124 20.05 14.92 -5.65
N GLY A 125 19.64 13.85 -4.96
CA GLY A 125 20.03 12.49 -5.28
C GLY A 125 21.32 12.01 -4.59
N ASN A 126 21.93 12.78 -3.71
CA ASN A 126 23.14 12.38 -3.00
C ASN A 126 22.78 11.51 -1.77
N TRP A 127 23.59 10.50 -1.52
CA TRP A 127 23.45 9.64 -0.37
C TRP A 127 24.25 10.15 0.82
N ASN A 128 23.59 10.35 1.94
CA ASN A 128 24.18 10.81 3.18
C ASN A 128 23.83 9.85 4.31
N ARG A 129 24.73 9.65 5.23
CA ARG A 129 24.48 8.85 6.43
C ARG A 129 23.99 9.77 7.54
N LYS A 130 22.82 9.44 8.10
CA LYS A 130 22.24 10.21 9.21
C LYS A 130 23.06 10.10 10.49
#